data_23e9bd4c52835b904a05c17350d1c969
#
_entry.id   23e9bd4c52835b904a05c17350d1c969
#
_cell.length_a   1.000
_cell.length_b   1.000
_cell.length_c   1.000
_cell.angle_alpha   90.00
_cell.angle_beta   90.00
_cell.angle_gamma   90.00
#
_symmetry.space_group_name_H-M   'P 1'
#
loop_
_entity.id
_entity.type
_entity.pdbx_description
1 polymer ?
#
loop_
_entity_poly.entity_id
_entity_poly.type
_entity_poly.pdbx_seq_one_letter_code
_entity_poly.pdbx_strand_id
1 'polypeptide(L)'
;VMAAGAAMMEDLHVDKRFGFFANHDLAGYEVPVHADIPSQECIFLDTLDPIVSPMKAKGVGELGICGPGAAVANAFHNATGIRVRNYPITVDKYLDQLPSIT
;
A
#
# COMPACT_ATOMS: atom_id res chain seq x y z
N VAL A 1 4.56 5.57 -0.16
CA VAL A 1 3.74 5.78 1.05
C VAL A 1 2.28 5.50 0.74
N MET A 2 1.64 6.28 -0.13
CA MET A 2 0.21 6.15 -0.46
C MET A 2 -0.21 4.70 -0.77
N ALA A 3 0.52 4.02 -1.64
CA ALA A 3 0.17 2.64 -2.01
C ALA A 3 0.44 1.61 -0.90
N ALA A 4 1.37 1.88 0.02
CA ALA A 4 1.54 1.07 1.22
C ALA A 4 0.35 1.22 2.17
N GLY A 5 -0.16 2.45 2.34
CA GLY A 5 -1.39 2.72 3.08
C GLY A 5 -2.59 1.97 2.51
N ALA A 6 -2.81 2.09 1.21
CA ALA A 6 -3.89 1.36 0.52
C ALA A 6 -3.76 -0.16 0.65
N ALA A 7 -2.53 -0.68 0.77
CA ALA A 7 -2.31 -2.12 0.90
C ALA A 7 -2.50 -2.66 2.32
N MET A 8 -2.30 -1.86 3.36
CA MET A 8 -2.20 -2.33 4.75
C MET A 8 -3.14 -1.66 5.74
N MET A 9 -3.60 -0.43 5.49
CA MET A 9 -4.25 0.39 6.51
C MET A 9 -5.61 0.94 6.08
N GLU A 10 -5.72 1.40 4.84
CA GLU A 10 -6.86 2.16 4.36
C GLU A 10 -8.06 1.26 4.06
N ASP A 11 -8.91 1.04 5.05
CA ASP A 11 -10.13 0.22 4.93
C ASP A 11 -11.37 1.08 5.19
N LEU A 12 -12.13 1.34 4.14
CA LEU A 12 -13.34 2.17 4.19
C LEU A 12 -14.57 1.31 4.49
N HIS A 13 -15.16 1.51 5.65
CA HIS A 13 -16.32 0.76 6.10
C HIS A 13 -17.65 1.46 5.78
N VAL A 14 -18.52 0.76 5.05
CA VAL A 14 -19.88 1.22 4.76
C VAL A 14 -20.86 0.64 5.78
N ASP A 15 -21.57 1.49 6.52
CA ASP A 15 -22.73 1.06 7.32
C ASP A 15 -23.90 0.80 6.37
N LYS A 16 -24.18 -0.47 6.12
CA LYS A 16 -25.23 -0.89 5.18
C LYS A 16 -26.64 -0.64 5.68
N ARG A 17 -26.82 -0.38 6.98
CA ARG A 17 -28.16 -0.09 7.57
C ARG A 17 -28.60 1.32 7.24
N PHE A 18 -27.65 2.26 7.20
CA PHE A 18 -27.93 3.69 7.02
C PHE A 18 -27.34 4.26 5.73
N GLY A 19 -26.48 3.54 5.05
CA GLY A 19 -25.93 3.93 3.76
C GLY A 19 -24.89 5.05 3.83
N PHE A 20 -24.08 5.11 4.89
CA PHE A 20 -22.99 6.07 5.02
C PHE A 20 -21.65 5.38 5.34
N PHE A 21 -20.56 6.11 5.17
CA PHE A 21 -19.24 5.64 5.55
C PHE A 21 -19.02 5.82 7.06
N ALA A 22 -18.79 4.71 7.77
CA ALA A 22 -18.66 4.72 9.22
C ALA A 22 -17.35 5.41 9.69
N ASN A 23 -16.28 5.26 8.93
CA ASN A 23 -14.96 5.84 9.21
C ASN A 23 -14.58 6.89 8.14
N HIS A 24 -15.35 7.97 8.08
CA HIS A 24 -15.27 9.01 7.04
C HIS A 24 -14.32 10.17 7.37
N ASP A 25 -13.60 10.09 8.47
CA ASP A 25 -12.66 11.09 8.93
C ASP A 25 -11.30 10.48 9.32
N LEU A 26 -10.30 11.32 9.57
CA LEU A 26 -8.95 10.87 9.93
C LEU A 26 -8.83 10.26 11.34
N ALA A 27 -9.88 10.27 12.14
CA ALA A 27 -9.91 9.57 13.41
C ALA A 27 -10.24 8.08 13.23
N GLY A 28 -10.99 7.74 12.18
CA GLY A 28 -11.43 6.38 11.91
C GLY A 28 -10.87 5.77 10.62
N TYR A 29 -10.48 6.59 9.64
CA TYR A 29 -9.84 6.15 8.41
C TYR A 29 -8.32 6.28 8.52
N GLU A 30 -7.65 5.16 8.65
CA GLU A 30 -6.21 5.12 8.88
C GLU A 30 -5.41 5.38 7.61
N VAL A 31 -4.48 6.33 7.67
CA VAL A 31 -3.48 6.58 6.64
C VAL A 31 -2.08 6.52 7.25
N PRO A 32 -1.04 6.11 6.50
CA PRO A 32 0.31 6.04 7.04
C PRO A 32 0.80 7.41 7.52
N VAL A 33 1.35 7.45 8.71
CA VAL A 33 2.03 8.61 9.26
C VAL A 33 3.55 8.45 9.14
N HIS A 34 4.31 9.51 9.45
CA HIS A 34 5.78 9.47 9.33
C HIS A 34 6.44 8.33 10.13
N ALA A 35 5.85 7.95 11.26
CA ALA A 35 6.36 6.85 12.09
C ALA A 35 6.25 5.48 11.44
N ASP A 36 5.29 5.31 10.53
CA ASP A 36 5.07 4.04 9.83
C ASP A 36 6.07 3.83 8.68
N ILE A 37 6.72 4.89 8.25
CA ILE A 37 7.63 4.89 7.10
C ILE A 37 9.03 5.32 7.55
N PRO A 38 9.87 4.38 7.99
CA PRO A 38 11.17 4.70 8.59
C PRO A 38 12.19 5.27 7.60
N SER A 39 12.16 4.81 6.36
CA SER A 39 13.04 5.32 5.31
C SER A 39 12.45 5.09 3.92
N GLN A 40 12.78 5.97 3.01
CA GLN A 40 12.42 5.87 1.60
C GLN A 40 13.62 6.21 0.74
N GLU A 41 13.85 5.41 -0.28
CA GLU A 41 14.83 5.70 -1.31
C GLU A 41 14.15 5.65 -2.67
N CYS A 42 14.44 6.65 -3.50
CA CYS A 42 13.92 6.72 -4.87
C CYS A 42 15.08 6.71 -5.84
N ILE A 43 15.17 5.66 -6.64
CA ILE A 43 16.23 5.50 -7.62
C ILE A 43 15.65 5.69 -9.02
N PHE A 44 16.11 6.74 -9.71
CA PHE A 44 15.77 6.97 -11.10
C PHE A 44 16.86 6.38 -12.00
N LEU A 45 16.46 5.56 -12.95
CA LEU A 45 17.38 5.07 -13.97
C LEU A 45 17.62 6.18 -15.00
N ASP A 46 18.87 6.57 -15.15
CA ASP A 46 19.27 7.62 -16.09
C ASP A 46 19.31 7.06 -17.53
N THR A 47 18.12 7.00 -18.14
CA THR A 47 17.95 6.51 -19.51
C THR A 47 17.33 7.57 -20.39
N LEU A 48 17.92 7.78 -21.58
CA LEU A 48 17.38 8.69 -22.59
C LEU A 48 16.55 7.90 -23.61
N ASP A 49 15.39 8.45 -23.96
CA ASP A 49 14.56 7.91 -25.03
C ASP A 49 14.56 8.88 -26.23
N PRO A 50 15.32 8.60 -27.29
CA PRO A 50 15.42 9.51 -28.44
C PRO A 50 14.19 9.50 -29.34
N ILE A 51 13.21 8.62 -29.08
CA ILE A 51 12.06 8.41 -29.96
C ILE A 51 10.81 9.07 -29.38
N VAL A 52 10.62 9.03 -28.05
CA VAL A 52 9.36 9.46 -27.41
C VAL A 52 9.11 10.96 -27.51
N SER A 53 10.15 11.77 -27.44
CA SER A 53 10.05 13.24 -27.58
C SER A 53 11.39 13.87 -27.97
N PRO A 54 11.37 15.12 -28.54
CA PRO A 54 12.58 15.88 -28.80
C PRO A 54 13.44 16.15 -27.55
N MET A 55 12.81 16.22 -26.37
CA MET A 55 13.51 16.38 -25.08
C MET A 55 14.15 15.09 -24.57
N LYS A 56 13.86 13.95 -25.18
CA LYS A 56 14.30 12.62 -24.75
C LYS A 56 13.83 12.24 -23.34
N ALA A 57 12.79 12.91 -22.86
CA ALA A 57 12.22 12.68 -21.55
C ALA A 57 11.15 11.59 -21.60
N LYS A 58 11.08 10.81 -20.53
CA LYS A 58 10.03 9.78 -20.31
C LYS A 58 9.02 10.23 -19.27
N GLY A 59 7.79 9.75 -19.41
CA GLY A 59 6.78 9.90 -18.36
C GLY A 59 7.11 9.01 -17.16
N VAL A 60 6.90 9.53 -15.94
CA VAL A 60 7.16 8.80 -14.69
C VAL A 60 6.08 9.04 -13.64
N GLY A 61 5.03 9.83 -13.96
CA GLY A 61 4.03 10.32 -13.02
C GLY A 61 3.42 9.23 -12.12
N GLU A 62 2.72 8.27 -12.70
CA GLU A 62 2.07 7.18 -11.94
C GLU A 62 2.74 5.82 -12.11
N LEU A 63 3.92 5.78 -12.70
CA LEU A 63 4.65 4.52 -12.90
C LEU A 63 4.91 3.78 -11.59
N GLY A 64 5.31 4.50 -10.55
CA GLY A 64 5.65 3.93 -9.25
C GLY A 64 4.46 3.43 -8.44
N ILE A 65 3.20 3.71 -8.84
CA ILE A 65 2.01 3.22 -8.14
C ILE A 65 1.52 1.87 -8.68
N CYS A 66 2.00 1.48 -9.86
CA CYS A 66 1.64 0.20 -10.45
C CYS A 66 2.39 -0.93 -9.74
N GLY A 67 1.67 -1.76 -8.99
CA GLY A 67 2.22 -2.94 -8.32
C GLY A 67 2.69 -2.82 -6.87
N PRO A 68 2.72 -1.65 -6.18
CA PRO A 68 3.12 -1.63 -4.77
C PRO A 68 2.25 -2.49 -3.87
N GLY A 69 0.94 -2.59 -4.14
CA GLY A 69 0.07 -3.50 -3.41
C GLY A 69 0.56 -4.95 -3.46
N ALA A 70 0.89 -5.45 -4.64
CA ALA A 70 1.44 -6.79 -4.80
C ALA A 70 2.82 -6.93 -4.14
N ALA A 71 3.67 -5.90 -4.22
CA ALA A 71 4.97 -5.89 -3.57
C ALA A 71 4.85 -5.96 -2.05
N VAL A 72 3.95 -5.17 -1.45
CA VAL A 72 3.66 -5.19 -0.01
C VAL A 72 3.11 -6.57 0.41
N ALA A 73 2.14 -7.12 -0.33
CA ALA A 73 1.59 -8.44 -0.03
C ALA A 73 2.62 -9.56 -0.11
N ASN A 74 3.56 -9.48 -1.05
CA ASN A 74 4.64 -10.44 -1.16
C ASN A 74 5.67 -10.27 -0.03
N ALA A 75 6.00 -9.04 0.35
CA ALA A 75 6.87 -8.76 1.50
C ALA A 75 6.24 -9.27 2.80
N PHE A 76 4.96 -9.01 3.02
CA PHE A 76 4.20 -9.52 4.16
C PHE A 76 4.22 -11.06 4.21
N HIS A 77 3.91 -11.70 3.08
CA HIS A 77 3.98 -13.15 3.00
C HIS A 77 5.40 -13.69 3.27
N ASN A 78 6.42 -13.04 2.73
CA ASN A 78 7.80 -13.46 2.95
C ASN A 78 8.21 -13.34 4.42
N ALA A 79 7.71 -12.33 5.13
CA ALA A 79 8.01 -12.11 6.54
C ALA A 79 7.24 -13.07 7.47
N THR A 80 6.01 -13.45 7.12
CA THR A 80 5.09 -14.16 8.04
C THR A 80 4.74 -15.58 7.60
N GLY A 81 4.93 -15.91 6.33
CA GLY A 81 4.41 -17.15 5.72
C GLY A 81 2.90 -17.10 5.42
N ILE A 82 2.19 -16.05 5.86
CA ILE A 82 0.74 -15.93 5.73
C ILE A 82 0.38 -15.26 4.41
N ARG A 83 -0.58 -15.82 3.68
CA ARG A 83 -1.05 -15.27 2.41
C ARG A 83 -2.44 -14.65 2.55
N VAL A 84 -2.49 -13.34 2.80
CA VAL A 84 -3.72 -12.57 2.74
C VAL A 84 -4.04 -12.25 1.27
N ARG A 85 -5.28 -12.48 0.83
CA ARG A 85 -5.72 -12.29 -0.55
C ARG A 85 -6.73 -11.15 -0.73
N ASN A 86 -7.14 -10.54 0.35
CA ASN A 86 -8.09 -9.43 0.38
C ASN A 86 -7.41 -8.19 0.96
N TYR A 87 -7.38 -7.12 0.19
CA TYR A 87 -6.87 -5.82 0.65
C TYR A 87 -7.91 -5.03 1.44
N PRO A 88 -7.45 -4.12 2.29
CA PRO A 88 -6.09 -4.00 2.81
C PRO A 88 -5.71 -5.19 3.70
N ILE A 89 -4.39 -5.38 3.94
CA ILE A 89 -3.86 -6.45 4.80
C ILE A 89 -3.91 -5.98 6.26
N THR A 90 -5.10 -5.87 6.79
CA THR A 90 -5.37 -5.43 8.16
C THR A 90 -5.12 -6.55 9.16
N VAL A 91 -4.84 -6.18 10.42
CA VAL A 91 -4.42 -7.12 11.49
C VAL A 91 -5.42 -8.23 11.73
N ASP A 92 -6.72 -7.94 11.65
CA ASP A 92 -7.81 -8.91 11.83
C ASP A 92 -7.75 -10.08 10.84
N LYS A 93 -7.15 -9.87 9.66
CA LYS A 93 -7.08 -10.90 8.61
C LYS A 93 -5.97 -11.93 8.79
N TYR A 94 -5.05 -11.69 9.72
CA TYR A 94 -3.91 -12.58 9.92
C TYR A 94 -3.50 -12.84 11.38
N LEU A 95 -4.08 -12.11 12.34
CA LEU A 95 -3.70 -12.19 13.74
C LEU A 95 -3.75 -13.63 14.29
N ASP A 96 -4.82 -14.35 13.98
CA ASP A 96 -5.04 -15.72 14.43
C ASP A 96 -4.08 -16.76 13.80
N GLN A 97 -3.37 -16.36 12.75
CA GLN A 97 -2.42 -17.21 12.02
C GLN A 97 -0.96 -16.97 12.46
N LEU A 98 -0.73 -15.92 13.23
CA LEU A 98 0.61 -15.64 13.74
C LEU A 98 1.01 -16.70 14.81
N PRO A 99 2.29 -17.08 14.86
CA PRO A 99 2.77 -17.97 15.92
C PRO A 99 2.59 -17.30 17.28
N SER A 100 2.15 -18.07 18.28
CA SER A 100 2.08 -17.58 19.65
C SER A 100 3.47 -17.17 20.15
N ILE A 101 3.58 -15.95 20.65
CA ILE A 101 4.78 -15.46 21.31
C ILE A 101 4.82 -16.15 22.69
N THR A 102 5.60 -17.20 22.80
CA THR A 102 5.90 -17.87 24.07
C THR A 102 7.21 -17.34 24.66
#